data_01094492f4bc21e3494e73c389e9120e
#
_entry.id   01094492f4bc21e3494e73c389e9120e
#
_cell.length_a   1.000
_cell.length_b   1.000
_cell.length_c   1.000
_cell.angle_alpha   90.00
_cell.angle_beta   90.00
_cell.angle_gamma   90.00
#
_symmetry.space_group_name_H-M   'P 1'
#
loop_
_entity.id
_entity.type
_entity.pdbx_description
1 polymer ?
#
loop_
_entity_poly.entity_id
_entity_poly.type
_entity_poly.pdbx_seq_one_letter_code
_entity_poly.pdbx_strand_id
1 'polypeptide(L)'
;MNHIDDLRTLCSINSYTQNRDGVNRVGELLDKWFCQLGFSVDLYRRLEIGTHRHYTSVDGGGKKLLLLGHMDTVFAPGAFDRFDEDDEWVYGAGVCDMKGGIIVMLQALREIKEQMMITDIDILLVSDEESGSDDSKALTTSLASEYEYCFVYESAGADGEIVTARKGVGTFIAQIEGRAAHAGNHYEDGADANLEAALKLQSLVALTDLSKGSTLNVGKVEGGIGANTISPSAHLLFEIRFKSLDERDRLLQKIDDIISISRVEGTVTTLSGGIQRDVMQPDSRVFDLVDKLSKVASYTLKTQERGGVSDANTISAAGVLTLDGFGPFGDGDHTIYERAKKSSFSERIELSSRLFRHLIINKGF
;
A
#
# COMPACT_ATOMS: atom_id res chain seq x y z
N MET A 1 -17.84 -15.64 -18.83
CA MET A 1 -17.66 -14.19 -19.06
C MET A 1 -16.18 -13.95 -19.22
N ASN A 2 -15.73 -13.14 -20.16
CA ASN A 2 -14.30 -12.88 -20.36
C ASN A 2 -13.78 -11.97 -19.23
N HIS A 3 -12.66 -12.29 -18.60
CA HIS A 3 -12.08 -11.50 -17.51
C HIS A 3 -11.77 -10.04 -17.93
N ILE A 4 -11.46 -9.79 -19.20
CA ILE A 4 -11.25 -8.43 -19.73
C ILE A 4 -12.56 -7.63 -19.79
N ASP A 5 -13.70 -8.26 -20.06
CA ASP A 5 -15.01 -7.57 -20.06
C ASP A 5 -15.42 -7.18 -18.63
N ASP A 6 -15.16 -8.05 -17.65
CA ASP A 6 -15.38 -7.74 -16.24
C ASP A 6 -14.47 -6.59 -15.78
N LEU A 7 -13.19 -6.62 -16.18
CA LEU A 7 -12.23 -5.55 -15.90
C LEU A 7 -12.68 -4.22 -16.51
N ARG A 8 -13.11 -4.22 -17.79
CA ARG A 8 -13.66 -3.05 -18.48
C ARG A 8 -14.84 -2.46 -17.70
N THR A 9 -15.71 -3.33 -17.20
CA THR A 9 -16.88 -2.91 -16.42
C THR A 9 -16.46 -2.23 -15.11
N LEU A 10 -15.50 -2.79 -14.38
CA LEU A 10 -14.98 -2.16 -13.16
C LEU A 10 -14.25 -0.83 -13.44
N CYS A 11 -13.41 -0.79 -14.48
CA CYS A 11 -12.64 0.41 -14.83
C CYS A 11 -13.51 1.52 -15.40
N SER A 12 -14.70 1.21 -15.94
CA SER A 12 -15.68 2.22 -16.39
C SER A 12 -16.27 3.05 -15.25
N ILE A 13 -16.11 2.60 -14.01
CA ILE A 13 -16.56 3.30 -12.81
C ILE A 13 -15.32 4.00 -12.22
N ASN A 14 -15.28 5.35 -12.28
CA ASN A 14 -14.24 6.11 -11.58
C ASN A 14 -14.36 5.89 -10.08
N SER A 15 -13.30 5.38 -9.47
CA SER A 15 -13.21 5.10 -8.04
C SER A 15 -12.03 5.83 -7.37
N TYR A 16 -11.77 7.07 -7.78
CA TYR A 16 -10.86 7.94 -7.04
C TYR A 16 -11.17 7.90 -5.54
N THR A 17 -10.17 7.80 -4.67
CA THR A 17 -10.39 7.63 -3.22
C THR A 17 -11.38 8.65 -2.66
N GLN A 18 -11.29 9.92 -3.10
CA GLN A 18 -12.21 10.98 -2.68
C GLN A 18 -13.56 10.97 -3.43
N ASN A 19 -13.72 10.15 -4.47
CA ASN A 19 -15.01 9.89 -5.13
C ASN A 19 -15.75 8.74 -4.43
N ARG A 20 -16.16 8.99 -3.18
CA ARG A 20 -16.85 8.02 -2.33
C ARG A 20 -17.96 7.24 -3.05
N ASP A 21 -18.79 7.94 -3.83
CA ASP A 21 -19.92 7.32 -4.53
C ASP A 21 -19.44 6.40 -5.66
N GLY A 22 -18.32 6.74 -6.32
CA GLY A 22 -17.70 5.89 -7.31
C GLY A 22 -17.12 4.61 -6.69
N VAL A 23 -16.37 4.73 -5.59
CA VAL A 23 -15.86 3.58 -4.85
C VAL A 23 -16.99 2.68 -4.35
N ASN A 24 -18.08 3.26 -3.85
CA ASN A 24 -19.24 2.49 -3.42
C ASN A 24 -19.92 1.74 -4.59
N ARG A 25 -20.03 2.35 -5.78
CA ARG A 25 -20.58 1.68 -6.97
C ARG A 25 -19.71 0.49 -7.42
N VAL A 26 -18.37 0.63 -7.36
CA VAL A 26 -17.45 -0.50 -7.58
C VAL A 26 -17.76 -1.61 -6.58
N GLY A 27 -17.83 -1.28 -5.30
CA GLY A 27 -18.11 -2.25 -4.25
C GLY A 27 -19.50 -2.93 -4.42
N GLU A 28 -20.56 -2.18 -4.76
CA GLU A 28 -21.89 -2.76 -5.01
C GLU A 28 -21.91 -3.75 -6.19
N LEU A 29 -21.06 -3.51 -7.19
CA LEU A 29 -20.89 -4.46 -8.29
C LEU A 29 -20.15 -5.72 -7.82
N LEU A 30 -19.11 -5.55 -7.01
CA LEU A 30 -18.36 -6.67 -6.41
C LEU A 30 -19.21 -7.46 -5.41
N ASP A 31 -20.10 -6.80 -4.63
CA ASP A 31 -21.06 -7.47 -3.76
C ASP A 31 -21.91 -8.47 -4.55
N LYS A 32 -22.43 -8.06 -5.72
CA LYS A 32 -23.20 -8.95 -6.59
C LYS A 32 -22.39 -10.15 -7.07
N TRP A 33 -21.15 -9.93 -7.49
CA TRP A 33 -20.31 -10.98 -8.02
C TRP A 33 -19.85 -11.98 -6.96
N PHE A 34 -19.38 -11.52 -5.80
CA PHE A 34 -18.91 -12.41 -4.74
C PHE A 34 -20.07 -13.12 -4.01
N CYS A 35 -21.21 -12.45 -3.80
CA CYS A 35 -22.36 -13.12 -3.22
C CYS A 35 -22.91 -14.25 -4.12
N GLN A 36 -22.82 -14.11 -5.46
CA GLN A 36 -23.17 -15.20 -6.38
C GLN A 36 -22.26 -16.43 -6.23
N LEU A 37 -21.04 -16.26 -5.73
CA LEU A 37 -20.11 -17.35 -5.43
C LEU A 37 -20.39 -18.00 -4.06
N GLY A 38 -21.26 -17.40 -3.25
CA GLY A 38 -21.67 -17.92 -1.95
C GLY A 38 -21.00 -17.25 -0.76
N PHE A 39 -20.34 -16.10 -0.98
CA PHE A 39 -19.84 -15.28 0.12
C PHE A 39 -20.97 -14.48 0.79
N SER A 40 -20.88 -14.31 2.11
CA SER A 40 -21.57 -13.25 2.85
C SER A 40 -20.69 -12.00 2.89
N VAL A 41 -21.28 -10.81 3.07
CA VAL A 41 -20.53 -9.56 3.10
C VAL A 41 -20.88 -8.72 4.32
N ASP A 42 -19.85 -8.29 5.04
CA ASP A 42 -19.93 -7.28 6.08
C ASP A 42 -19.46 -5.93 5.54
N LEU A 43 -20.30 -4.91 5.74
CA LEU A 43 -20.10 -3.57 5.22
C LEU A 43 -19.61 -2.62 6.32
N TYR A 44 -18.38 -2.16 6.22
CA TYR A 44 -17.80 -1.17 7.14
C TYR A 44 -17.98 0.23 6.54
N ARG A 45 -19.16 0.81 6.77
CA ARG A 45 -19.58 2.11 6.18
C ARG A 45 -18.74 3.26 6.72
N ARG A 46 -18.37 4.19 5.82
CA ARG A 46 -17.66 5.42 6.12
C ARG A 46 -18.40 6.65 5.55
N LEU A 47 -18.17 7.80 6.15
CA LEU A 47 -18.84 9.04 5.71
C LEU A 47 -18.02 9.77 4.65
N GLU A 48 -16.70 9.79 4.79
CA GLU A 48 -15.80 10.58 3.95
C GLU A 48 -15.21 9.78 2.77
N ILE A 49 -15.03 8.48 2.95
CA ILE A 49 -14.47 7.56 1.94
C ILE A 49 -15.48 6.47 1.57
N GLY A 50 -15.12 5.59 0.63
CA GLY A 50 -15.93 4.43 0.29
C GLY A 50 -16.09 3.45 1.47
N THR A 51 -17.08 2.58 1.38
CA THR A 51 -17.34 1.51 2.35
C THR A 51 -16.34 0.38 2.15
N HIS A 52 -15.61 -0.03 3.20
CA HIS A 52 -14.81 -1.25 3.13
C HIS A 52 -15.71 -2.48 3.18
N ARG A 53 -15.26 -3.57 2.58
CA ARG A 53 -16.04 -4.80 2.42
C ARG A 53 -15.24 -6.01 2.85
N HIS A 54 -15.80 -6.80 3.75
CA HIS A 54 -15.24 -8.08 4.15
C HIS A 54 -16.20 -9.19 3.72
N TYR A 55 -15.76 -10.03 2.79
CA TYR A 55 -16.54 -11.16 2.29
C TYR A 55 -16.03 -12.43 2.96
N THR A 56 -16.93 -13.16 3.58
CA THR A 56 -16.63 -14.40 4.30
C THR A 56 -17.20 -15.62 3.58
N SER A 57 -16.38 -16.63 3.40
CA SER A 57 -16.79 -17.94 2.90
C SER A 57 -17.30 -18.85 4.02
N VAL A 58 -17.73 -20.06 3.66
CA VAL A 58 -18.12 -21.08 4.64
C VAL A 58 -16.87 -21.58 5.39
N ASP A 59 -16.98 -21.76 6.69
CA ASP A 59 -15.94 -22.37 7.51
C ASP A 59 -15.80 -23.88 7.16
N GLY A 60 -14.67 -24.26 6.60
CA GLY A 60 -14.31 -25.65 6.27
C GLY A 60 -13.50 -26.35 7.37
N GLY A 61 -13.17 -25.64 8.45
CA GLY A 61 -12.35 -26.12 9.56
C GLY A 61 -10.87 -26.27 9.19
N GLY A 62 -10.41 -25.51 8.19
CA GLY A 62 -9.01 -25.41 7.78
C GLY A 62 -8.32 -24.15 8.27
N LYS A 63 -7.09 -23.94 7.82
CA LYS A 63 -6.38 -22.66 7.98
C LYS A 63 -6.96 -21.63 7.01
N LYS A 64 -7.30 -20.45 7.52
CA LYS A 64 -7.93 -19.41 6.72
C LYS A 64 -6.91 -18.59 5.93
N LEU A 65 -7.29 -18.30 4.68
CA LEU A 65 -6.60 -17.41 3.76
C LEU A 65 -7.42 -16.12 3.58
N LEU A 66 -6.79 -14.97 3.77
CA LEU A 66 -7.33 -13.68 3.40
C LEU A 66 -6.82 -13.28 2.01
N LEU A 67 -7.72 -12.92 1.10
CA LEU A 67 -7.40 -12.21 -0.14
C LEU A 67 -7.59 -10.72 0.13
N LEU A 68 -6.56 -9.93 -0.07
CA LEU A 68 -6.58 -8.50 0.28
C LEU A 68 -6.37 -7.64 -0.97
N GLY A 69 -7.13 -6.57 -1.06
CA GLY A 69 -7.01 -5.58 -2.11
C GLY A 69 -7.77 -4.30 -1.84
N HIS A 70 -7.68 -3.35 -2.77
CA HIS A 70 -8.38 -2.07 -2.68
C HIS A 70 -9.22 -1.77 -3.92
N MET A 71 -10.28 -0.98 -3.71
CA MET A 71 -11.24 -0.61 -4.75
C MET A 71 -11.01 0.78 -5.32
N ASP A 72 -10.27 1.61 -4.59
CA ASP A 72 -9.96 2.98 -4.97
C ASP A 72 -8.81 3.07 -5.98
N THR A 73 -8.64 4.24 -6.58
CA THR A 73 -7.57 4.60 -7.50
C THR A 73 -7.16 6.06 -7.29
N VAL A 74 -5.98 6.45 -7.80
CA VAL A 74 -5.44 7.83 -7.68
C VAL A 74 -6.09 8.84 -8.64
N PHE A 75 -6.91 8.42 -9.60
CA PHE A 75 -7.36 9.27 -10.71
C PHE A 75 -8.68 9.97 -10.41
N ALA A 76 -8.63 11.29 -10.25
CA ALA A 76 -9.83 12.12 -10.14
C ALA A 76 -10.73 11.97 -11.40
N PRO A 77 -12.05 12.14 -11.27
CA PRO A 77 -12.96 12.07 -12.41
C PRO A 77 -12.50 13.00 -13.56
N GLY A 78 -12.44 12.46 -14.78
CA GLY A 78 -11.97 13.15 -15.97
C GLY A 78 -10.44 13.14 -16.19
N ALA A 79 -9.64 12.68 -15.21
CA ALA A 79 -8.20 12.62 -15.37
C ALA A 79 -7.73 11.43 -16.23
N PHE A 80 -8.37 10.27 -16.04
CA PHE A 80 -8.06 9.05 -16.79
C PHE A 80 -9.28 8.12 -16.84
N ASP A 81 -10.27 8.45 -17.67
CA ASP A 81 -11.56 7.74 -17.74
C ASP A 81 -11.65 6.75 -18.92
N ARG A 82 -10.56 6.59 -19.69
CA ARG A 82 -10.55 5.67 -20.84
C ARG A 82 -10.24 4.23 -20.39
N PHE A 83 -10.77 3.27 -21.16
CA PHE A 83 -10.32 1.88 -21.17
C PHE A 83 -10.07 1.46 -22.60
N ASP A 84 -8.82 1.18 -22.93
CA ASP A 84 -8.37 0.78 -24.26
C ASP A 84 -7.68 -0.58 -24.18
N GLU A 85 -7.53 -1.25 -25.33
CA GLU A 85 -6.77 -2.48 -25.43
C GLU A 85 -6.13 -2.65 -26.82
N ASP A 86 -4.98 -3.30 -26.85
CA ASP A 86 -4.36 -3.82 -28.05
C ASP A 86 -4.17 -5.35 -27.94
N ASP A 87 -3.32 -5.95 -28.77
CA ASP A 87 -3.13 -7.40 -28.77
C ASP A 87 -2.49 -7.91 -27.46
N GLU A 88 -1.63 -7.11 -26.81
CA GLU A 88 -0.84 -7.52 -25.64
C GLU A 88 -1.31 -6.87 -24.34
N TRP A 89 -1.85 -5.66 -24.38
CA TRP A 89 -2.10 -4.82 -23.21
C TRP A 89 -3.54 -4.35 -23.10
N VAL A 90 -3.95 -4.09 -21.86
CA VAL A 90 -5.13 -3.28 -21.52
C VAL A 90 -4.64 -2.03 -20.82
N TYR A 91 -5.32 -0.89 -21.09
CA TYR A 91 -4.99 0.44 -20.59
C TYR A 91 -6.19 1.01 -19.87
N GLY A 92 -6.00 1.55 -18.67
CA GLY A 92 -7.10 2.14 -17.90
C GLY A 92 -6.76 2.31 -16.43
N ALA A 93 -7.50 3.15 -15.74
CA ALA A 93 -7.34 3.39 -14.31
C ALA A 93 -7.63 2.13 -13.48
N GLY A 94 -6.65 1.64 -12.76
CA GLY A 94 -6.76 0.45 -11.92
C GLY A 94 -6.58 -0.88 -12.68
N VAL A 95 -6.17 -0.88 -13.96
CA VAL A 95 -5.96 -2.16 -14.69
C VAL A 95 -4.84 -3.00 -14.10
N CYS A 96 -3.86 -2.38 -13.42
CA CYS A 96 -2.86 -3.08 -12.62
C CYS A 96 -2.91 -2.70 -11.14
N ASP A 97 -3.35 -1.49 -10.79
CA ASP A 97 -3.38 -0.96 -9.43
C ASP A 97 -4.81 -0.50 -9.02
N MET A 98 -5.63 -1.38 -8.37
CA MET A 98 -5.47 -2.82 -8.45
C MET A 98 -6.78 -3.54 -8.84
N LYS A 99 -7.67 -2.89 -9.64
CA LYS A 99 -8.90 -3.57 -10.13
C LYS A 99 -8.59 -4.84 -10.93
N GLY A 100 -7.44 -4.86 -11.65
CA GLY A 100 -6.95 -6.05 -12.31
C GLY A 100 -6.71 -7.20 -11.35
N GLY A 101 -6.13 -6.94 -10.18
CA GLY A 101 -5.95 -7.93 -9.12
C GLY A 101 -7.29 -8.45 -8.57
N ILE A 102 -8.28 -7.58 -8.39
CA ILE A 102 -9.65 -7.99 -8.00
C ILE A 102 -10.25 -8.93 -9.05
N ILE A 103 -10.05 -8.68 -10.34
CA ILE A 103 -10.53 -9.57 -11.41
C ILE A 103 -9.81 -10.92 -11.37
N VAL A 104 -8.50 -10.97 -11.07
CA VAL A 104 -7.79 -12.23 -10.87
C VAL A 104 -8.40 -13.04 -9.73
N MET A 105 -8.63 -12.42 -8.55
CA MET A 105 -9.31 -13.08 -7.43
C MET A 105 -10.66 -13.66 -7.85
N LEU A 106 -11.50 -12.82 -8.47
CA LEU A 106 -12.86 -13.18 -8.86
C LEU A 106 -12.89 -14.37 -9.83
N GLN A 107 -12.05 -14.34 -10.85
CA GLN A 107 -12.04 -15.41 -11.86
C GLN A 107 -11.51 -16.73 -11.28
N ALA A 108 -10.44 -16.68 -10.46
CA ALA A 108 -9.93 -17.85 -9.78
C ALA A 108 -11.00 -18.49 -8.87
N LEU A 109 -11.75 -17.68 -8.14
CA LEU A 109 -12.86 -18.16 -7.29
C LEU A 109 -14.04 -18.70 -8.12
N ARG A 110 -14.33 -18.13 -9.29
CA ARG A 110 -15.34 -18.69 -10.22
C ARG A 110 -14.96 -20.09 -10.68
N GLU A 111 -13.68 -20.30 -11.08
CA GLU A 111 -13.18 -21.61 -11.47
C GLU A 111 -13.27 -22.65 -10.33
N ILE A 112 -13.01 -22.23 -9.09
CA ILE A 112 -13.19 -23.09 -7.92
C ILE A 112 -14.66 -23.44 -7.69
N LYS A 113 -15.54 -22.43 -7.77
CA LYS A 113 -16.99 -22.62 -7.57
C LYS A 113 -17.63 -23.64 -8.51
N GLU A 114 -17.15 -23.73 -9.74
CA GLU A 114 -17.60 -24.73 -10.72
C GLU A 114 -17.28 -26.16 -10.31
N GLN A 115 -16.30 -26.37 -9.43
CA GLN A 115 -15.76 -27.68 -9.09
C GLN A 115 -16.05 -28.10 -7.64
N MET A 116 -16.13 -27.12 -6.73
CA MET A 116 -16.31 -27.35 -5.31
C MET A 116 -16.87 -26.15 -4.57
N MET A 117 -17.25 -26.36 -3.32
CA MET A 117 -17.64 -25.25 -2.42
C MET A 117 -16.38 -24.48 -2.00
N ILE A 118 -16.47 -23.15 -2.03
CA ILE A 118 -15.40 -22.27 -1.52
C ILE A 118 -15.51 -22.25 0.00
N THR A 119 -14.42 -22.64 0.68
CA THR A 119 -14.30 -22.64 2.14
C THR A 119 -12.95 -22.08 2.56
N ASP A 120 -12.88 -21.50 3.75
CA ASP A 120 -11.64 -21.01 4.39
C ASP A 120 -10.86 -19.96 3.58
N ILE A 121 -11.53 -19.29 2.65
CA ILE A 121 -10.99 -18.17 1.84
C ILE A 121 -11.92 -16.99 2.01
N ASP A 122 -11.45 -15.93 2.64
CA ASP A 122 -12.19 -14.69 2.82
C ASP A 122 -11.52 -13.56 2.03
N ILE A 123 -12.24 -12.45 1.81
CA ILE A 123 -11.75 -11.32 0.99
C ILE A 123 -11.97 -10.04 1.77
N LEU A 124 -10.95 -9.20 1.88
CA LEU A 124 -11.06 -7.83 2.37
C LEU A 124 -10.74 -6.86 1.23
N LEU A 125 -11.71 -6.01 0.89
CA LEU A 125 -11.53 -4.93 -0.07
C LEU A 125 -11.68 -3.59 0.64
N VAL A 126 -10.60 -2.84 0.69
CA VAL A 126 -10.55 -1.52 1.31
C VAL A 126 -10.79 -0.41 0.29
N SER A 127 -10.95 0.82 0.74
CA SER A 127 -11.37 1.96 -0.10
C SER A 127 -10.54 3.22 0.10
N ASP A 128 -9.36 3.11 0.72
CA ASP A 128 -8.48 4.22 1.04
C ASP A 128 -6.98 3.86 0.96
N GLU A 129 -6.65 2.80 0.20
CA GLU A 129 -5.26 2.37 0.05
C GLU A 129 -4.41 3.47 -0.56
N GLU A 130 -4.89 4.08 -1.62
CA GLU A 130 -4.22 5.12 -2.42
C GLU A 130 -4.00 6.45 -1.66
N SER A 131 -4.67 6.62 -0.53
CA SER A 131 -4.47 7.73 0.39
C SER A 131 -3.70 7.36 1.67
N GLY A 132 -3.20 6.12 1.77
CA GLY A 132 -2.34 5.67 2.86
C GLY A 132 -3.00 4.74 3.88
N SER A 133 -4.22 4.28 3.66
CA SER A 133 -4.98 3.34 4.53
C SER A 133 -5.19 3.85 5.97
N ASP A 134 -5.35 5.15 6.16
CA ASP A 134 -5.47 5.73 7.51
C ASP A 134 -6.70 5.20 8.26
N ASP A 135 -7.80 4.90 7.54
CA ASP A 135 -9.02 4.32 8.12
C ASP A 135 -8.96 2.78 8.12
N SER A 136 -8.64 2.16 6.97
CA SER A 136 -8.68 0.70 6.83
C SER A 136 -7.60 -0.03 7.62
N LYS A 137 -6.50 0.60 7.98
CA LYS A 137 -5.42 0.01 8.77
C LYS A 137 -5.91 -0.62 10.07
N ALA A 138 -6.78 0.07 10.80
CA ALA A 138 -7.33 -0.45 12.06
C ALA A 138 -8.22 -1.68 11.82
N LEU A 139 -9.05 -1.66 10.77
CA LEU A 139 -9.88 -2.79 10.37
C LEU A 139 -9.03 -3.99 9.97
N THR A 140 -8.08 -3.80 9.05
CA THR A 140 -7.17 -4.86 8.58
C THR A 140 -6.42 -5.51 9.75
N THR A 141 -5.90 -4.68 10.68
CA THR A 141 -5.22 -5.18 11.88
C THR A 141 -6.15 -5.97 12.80
N SER A 142 -7.40 -5.53 12.95
CA SER A 142 -8.38 -6.21 13.84
C SER A 142 -8.79 -7.59 13.33
N LEU A 143 -8.83 -7.78 12.02
CA LEU A 143 -9.16 -9.06 11.38
C LEU A 143 -7.97 -10.03 11.31
N ALA A 144 -6.74 -9.55 11.45
CA ALA A 144 -5.52 -10.32 11.23
C ALA A 144 -5.49 -11.66 12.00
N SER A 145 -5.95 -11.67 13.25
CA SER A 145 -5.92 -12.86 14.11
C SER A 145 -6.78 -14.03 13.61
N GLU A 146 -7.66 -13.80 12.64
CA GLU A 146 -8.53 -14.83 12.06
C GLU A 146 -7.82 -15.62 10.94
N TYR A 147 -6.65 -15.14 10.45
CA TYR A 147 -6.01 -15.66 9.25
C TYR A 147 -4.60 -16.18 9.53
N GLU A 148 -4.28 -17.33 8.94
CA GLU A 148 -2.91 -17.87 8.89
C GLU A 148 -2.13 -17.26 7.72
N TYR A 149 -2.81 -17.05 6.58
CA TYR A 149 -2.21 -16.58 5.33
C TYR A 149 -2.94 -15.34 4.80
N CYS A 150 -2.18 -14.46 4.15
CA CYS A 150 -2.75 -13.37 3.36
C CYS A 150 -2.07 -13.28 2.00
N PHE A 151 -2.87 -13.26 0.92
CA PHE A 151 -2.40 -12.97 -0.42
C PHE A 151 -2.96 -11.63 -0.87
N VAL A 152 -2.04 -10.70 -1.18
CA VAL A 152 -2.39 -9.34 -1.61
C VAL A 152 -2.28 -9.27 -3.13
N TYR A 153 -3.30 -8.70 -3.76
CA TYR A 153 -3.45 -8.77 -5.22
C TYR A 153 -2.97 -7.50 -5.94
N GLU A 154 -1.92 -6.86 -5.39
CA GLU A 154 -1.16 -5.84 -6.11
C GLU A 154 -0.48 -6.43 -7.36
N SER A 155 0.01 -5.56 -8.24
CA SER A 155 0.67 -5.99 -9.48
C SER A 155 1.81 -6.97 -9.24
N ALA A 156 1.94 -7.97 -10.11
CA ALA A 156 3.08 -8.89 -10.12
C ALA A 156 4.35 -8.23 -10.66
N GLY A 157 5.50 -8.88 -10.48
CA GLY A 157 6.72 -8.53 -11.18
C GLY A 157 6.66 -8.86 -12.68
N ALA A 158 7.62 -8.33 -13.46
CA ALA A 158 7.66 -8.46 -14.91
C ALA A 158 7.78 -9.91 -15.40
N ASP A 159 8.45 -10.74 -14.62
CA ASP A 159 8.61 -12.17 -14.86
C ASP A 159 7.67 -13.03 -14.00
N GLY A 160 6.59 -12.44 -13.50
CA GLY A 160 5.63 -13.11 -12.65
C GLY A 160 6.10 -13.28 -11.21
N GLU A 161 7.01 -12.44 -10.72
CA GLU A 161 7.45 -12.50 -9.34
C GLU A 161 6.31 -12.13 -8.37
N ILE A 162 6.24 -12.88 -7.27
CA ILE A 162 5.48 -12.51 -6.09
C ILE A 162 6.35 -11.66 -5.16
N VAL A 163 5.74 -10.79 -4.37
CA VAL A 163 6.44 -9.87 -3.48
C VAL A 163 6.50 -10.46 -2.08
N THR A 164 7.73 -10.64 -1.57
CA THR A 164 7.98 -11.18 -0.23
C THR A 164 8.38 -10.12 0.78
N ALA A 165 8.76 -8.92 0.32
CA ALA A 165 9.19 -7.82 1.16
C ALA A 165 8.79 -6.46 0.58
N ARG A 166 8.40 -5.54 1.47
CA ARG A 166 8.16 -4.13 1.15
C ARG A 166 8.81 -3.25 2.21
N LYS A 167 9.39 -2.11 1.79
CA LYS A 167 9.91 -1.14 2.76
C LYS A 167 8.78 -0.59 3.63
N GLY A 168 9.13 -0.18 4.85
CA GLY A 168 8.26 0.67 5.65
C GLY A 168 8.42 2.15 5.25
N VAL A 169 7.44 2.96 5.60
CA VAL A 169 7.38 4.40 5.32
C VAL A 169 6.89 5.17 6.54
N GLY A 170 7.48 6.35 6.77
CA GLY A 170 7.02 7.32 7.74
C GLY A 170 7.18 8.74 7.21
N THR A 171 6.20 9.58 7.45
CA THR A 171 6.20 11.00 7.05
C THR A 171 6.14 11.89 8.27
N PHE A 172 6.96 12.92 8.28
CA PHE A 172 7.16 13.81 9.41
C PHE A 172 7.19 15.26 8.98
N ILE A 173 6.76 16.15 9.88
CA ILE A 173 6.88 17.60 9.77
C ILE A 173 7.68 18.09 10.98
N ALA A 174 8.84 18.69 10.73
CA ALA A 174 9.55 19.48 11.72
C ALA A 174 9.15 20.94 11.57
N GLN A 175 8.48 21.47 12.58
CA GLN A 175 8.12 22.88 12.68
C GLN A 175 9.11 23.59 13.59
N ILE A 176 9.78 24.61 13.07
CA ILE A 176 10.80 25.38 13.77
C ILE A 176 10.24 26.77 14.06
N GLU A 177 10.24 27.17 15.31
CA GLU A 177 9.92 28.49 15.78
C GLU A 177 11.18 29.24 16.15
N GLY A 178 11.27 30.47 15.70
CA GLY A 178 12.33 31.41 16.00
C GLY A 178 11.78 32.75 16.47
N ARG A 179 12.56 33.81 16.28
CA ARG A 179 12.16 35.18 16.64
C ARG A 179 12.54 36.16 15.56
N ALA A 180 11.54 36.90 15.06
CA ALA A 180 11.79 37.96 14.06
C ALA A 180 12.60 39.11 14.65
N ALA A 181 13.49 39.65 13.85
CA ALA A 181 14.22 40.90 14.13
C ALA A 181 14.63 41.57 12.79
N HIS A 182 14.87 42.86 12.86
CA HIS A 182 15.34 43.58 11.67
C HIS A 182 16.82 43.21 11.37
N ALA A 183 17.07 42.57 10.25
CA ALA A 183 18.37 41.97 9.93
C ALA A 183 19.56 42.95 9.92
N GLY A 184 19.31 44.23 9.67
CA GLY A 184 20.37 45.24 9.66
C GLY A 184 20.55 46.01 10.98
N ASN A 185 19.49 46.19 11.77
CA ASN A 185 19.54 47.03 12.97
C ASN A 185 19.51 46.23 14.27
N HIS A 186 18.93 45.04 14.26
CA HIS A 186 18.64 44.25 15.46
C HIS A 186 18.90 42.77 15.21
N TYR A 187 20.00 42.45 14.52
CA TYR A 187 20.32 41.06 14.15
C TYR A 187 20.45 40.16 15.37
N GLU A 188 21.07 40.64 16.44
CA GLU A 188 21.33 39.90 17.67
C GLU A 188 20.05 39.61 18.50
N ASP A 189 18.98 40.36 18.25
CA ASP A 189 17.71 40.15 18.92
C ASP A 189 16.88 39.03 18.28
N GLY A 190 17.28 38.56 17.09
CA GLY A 190 16.60 37.50 16.34
C GLY A 190 17.00 36.08 16.77
N ALA A 191 16.17 35.11 16.38
CA ALA A 191 16.49 33.67 16.42
C ALA A 191 16.08 33.09 15.06
N ASP A 192 17.04 32.73 14.23
CA ASP A 192 16.83 32.42 12.83
C ASP A 192 16.34 30.96 12.62
N ALA A 193 15.04 30.82 12.40
CA ALA A 193 14.42 29.53 12.14
C ALA A 193 14.88 28.92 10.78
N ASN A 194 15.18 29.73 9.77
CA ASN A 194 15.68 29.22 8.49
C ASN A 194 17.09 28.64 8.63
N LEU A 195 17.97 29.26 9.43
CA LEU A 195 19.28 28.71 9.70
C LEU A 195 19.19 27.38 10.46
N GLU A 196 18.32 27.32 11.48
CA GLU A 196 18.07 26.07 12.21
C GLU A 196 17.53 24.97 11.29
N ALA A 197 16.56 25.30 10.41
CA ALA A 197 16.04 24.37 9.42
C ALA A 197 17.14 23.84 8.49
N ALA A 198 18.01 24.70 7.99
CA ALA A 198 19.12 24.30 7.11
C ALA A 198 20.10 23.34 7.80
N LEU A 199 20.43 23.59 9.07
CA LEU A 199 21.31 22.72 9.87
C LEU A 199 20.65 21.36 10.16
N LYS A 200 19.36 21.35 10.49
CA LYS A 200 18.60 20.12 10.68
C LYS A 200 18.46 19.33 9.39
N LEU A 201 18.14 19.99 8.27
CA LEU A 201 18.04 19.36 6.95
C LEU A 201 19.31 18.58 6.60
N GLN A 202 20.49 19.21 6.75
CA GLN A 202 21.76 18.54 6.49
C GLN A 202 21.95 17.30 7.36
N SER A 203 21.59 17.38 8.64
CA SER A 203 21.72 16.27 9.58
C SER A 203 20.72 15.15 9.29
N LEU A 204 19.49 15.48 8.93
CA LEU A 204 18.44 14.54 8.56
C LEU A 204 18.82 13.77 7.30
N VAL A 205 19.18 14.45 6.21
CA VAL A 205 19.56 13.81 4.94
C VAL A 205 20.77 12.88 5.10
N ALA A 206 21.70 13.21 5.99
CA ALA A 206 22.87 12.38 6.31
C ALA A 206 22.51 11.04 6.98
N LEU A 207 21.26 10.83 7.43
CA LEU A 207 20.79 9.55 7.96
C LEU A 207 20.52 8.50 6.89
N THR A 208 20.46 8.89 5.60
CA THR A 208 20.32 7.96 4.48
C THR A 208 21.48 6.96 4.45
N ASP A 209 21.15 5.67 4.42
CA ASP A 209 22.10 4.58 4.29
C ASP A 209 21.59 3.58 3.24
N LEU A 210 22.06 3.77 2.01
CA LEU A 210 21.64 2.91 0.88
C LEU A 210 22.13 1.47 1.04
N SER A 211 23.22 1.23 1.78
CA SER A 211 23.73 -0.11 2.04
C SER A 211 22.78 -0.92 2.94
N LYS A 212 22.05 -0.22 3.81
CA LYS A 212 20.98 -0.78 4.66
C LYS A 212 19.58 -0.65 4.05
N GLY A 213 19.50 -0.08 2.86
CA GLY A 213 18.24 0.14 2.14
C GLY A 213 17.33 1.21 2.76
N SER A 214 17.87 2.07 3.64
CA SER A 214 17.13 3.16 4.27
C SER A 214 17.42 4.50 3.58
N THR A 215 16.38 5.33 3.49
CA THR A 215 16.45 6.69 2.91
C THR A 215 15.70 7.68 3.80
N LEU A 216 16.19 8.91 3.86
CA LEU A 216 15.48 10.07 4.38
C LEU A 216 15.50 11.16 3.30
N ASN A 217 14.30 11.58 2.88
CA ASN A 217 14.13 12.62 1.88
C ASN A 217 13.39 13.81 2.48
N VAL A 218 14.00 14.99 2.46
CA VAL A 218 13.31 16.25 2.80
C VAL A 218 12.70 16.78 1.51
N GLY A 219 11.40 16.53 1.32
CA GLY A 219 10.68 16.83 0.08
C GLY A 219 10.20 18.28 -0.02
N LYS A 220 10.05 18.97 1.13
CA LYS A 220 9.58 20.37 1.17
C LYS A 220 10.26 21.15 2.28
N VAL A 221 10.68 22.38 1.94
CA VAL A 221 11.29 23.36 2.86
C VAL A 221 10.58 24.69 2.67
N GLU A 222 10.06 25.25 3.74
CA GLU A 222 9.41 26.57 3.72
C GLU A 222 9.86 27.37 4.93
N GLY A 223 10.00 28.70 4.77
CA GLY A 223 10.32 29.56 5.92
C GLY A 223 10.60 31.01 5.55
N GLY A 224 10.60 31.87 6.58
CA GLY A 224 10.86 33.29 6.47
C GLY A 224 9.69 34.12 5.97
N ILE A 225 9.83 35.46 6.10
CA ILE A 225 8.82 36.43 5.70
C ILE A 225 9.38 37.54 4.80
N GLY A 226 10.69 37.66 4.71
CA GLY A 226 11.33 38.66 3.85
C GLY A 226 12.85 38.74 4.06
N ALA A 227 13.57 39.27 3.10
CA ALA A 227 15.03 39.32 3.08
C ALA A 227 15.65 40.18 4.19
N ASN A 228 14.92 41.19 4.69
CA ASN A 228 15.38 42.10 5.73
C ASN A 228 14.94 41.74 7.13
N THR A 229 14.42 40.51 7.33
CA THR A 229 13.87 40.04 8.60
C THR A 229 14.45 38.67 8.94
N ILE A 230 14.99 38.49 10.14
CA ILE A 230 15.38 37.19 10.70
C ILE A 230 14.13 36.30 10.73
N SER A 231 14.26 35.09 10.21
CA SER A 231 13.13 34.19 10.04
C SER A 231 12.49 33.76 11.36
N PRO A 232 11.20 34.07 11.60
CA PRO A 232 10.51 33.65 12.81
C PRO A 232 10.00 32.21 12.76
N SER A 233 9.94 31.59 11.58
CA SER A 233 9.43 30.21 11.42
C SER A 233 9.99 29.53 10.17
N ALA A 234 10.12 28.22 10.26
CA ALA A 234 10.44 27.34 9.12
C ALA A 234 9.78 25.97 9.29
N HIS A 235 9.57 25.27 8.18
CA HIS A 235 8.99 23.91 8.15
C HIS A 235 9.81 23.00 7.24
N LEU A 236 10.05 21.77 7.69
CA LEU A 236 10.63 20.69 6.89
C LEU A 236 9.61 19.55 6.83
N LEU A 237 9.12 19.20 5.64
CA LEU A 237 8.35 18.00 5.39
C LEU A 237 9.30 16.94 4.84
N PHE A 238 9.40 15.79 5.51
CA PHE A 238 10.31 14.72 5.11
C PHE A 238 9.70 13.33 5.28
N GLU A 239 10.19 12.39 4.47
CA GLU A 239 9.81 10.99 4.45
C GLU A 239 11.03 10.12 4.78
N ILE A 240 10.79 9.04 5.53
CA ILE A 240 11.77 7.96 5.70
C ILE A 240 11.24 6.68 5.07
N ARG A 241 12.16 5.89 4.49
CA ARG A 241 11.90 4.51 4.08
C ARG A 241 12.96 3.59 4.66
N PHE A 242 12.56 2.39 5.08
CA PHE A 242 13.43 1.44 5.77
C PHE A 242 13.10 -0.01 5.39
N LYS A 243 14.12 -0.90 5.40
CA LYS A 243 14.00 -2.32 5.03
C LYS A 243 13.84 -3.26 6.23
N SER A 244 14.09 -2.79 7.45
CA SER A 244 14.00 -3.60 8.66
C SER A 244 13.53 -2.79 9.85
N LEU A 245 13.05 -3.48 10.88
CA LEU A 245 12.67 -2.87 12.15
C LEU A 245 13.87 -2.18 12.83
N ASP A 246 15.06 -2.78 12.74
CA ASP A 246 16.27 -2.17 13.30
C ASP A 246 16.60 -0.83 12.63
N GLU A 247 16.44 -0.73 11.31
CA GLU A 247 16.64 0.53 10.59
C GLU A 247 15.55 1.56 10.89
N ARG A 248 14.30 1.13 11.07
CA ARG A 248 13.22 1.98 11.57
C ARG A 248 13.61 2.62 12.90
N ASP A 249 14.00 1.79 13.86
CA ASP A 249 14.28 2.22 15.22
C ASP A 249 15.53 3.12 15.26
N ARG A 250 16.56 2.80 14.45
CA ARG A 250 17.73 3.66 14.26
C ARG A 250 17.36 5.04 13.72
N LEU A 251 16.51 5.08 12.67
CA LEU A 251 16.08 6.35 12.05
C LEU A 251 15.26 7.17 13.03
N LEU A 252 14.28 6.58 13.70
CA LEU A 252 13.43 7.27 14.68
C LEU A 252 14.27 7.87 15.81
N GLN A 253 15.19 7.10 16.40
CA GLN A 253 16.08 7.60 17.46
C GLN A 253 16.95 8.75 16.97
N LYS A 254 17.52 8.63 15.77
CA LYS A 254 18.38 9.69 15.22
C LYS A 254 17.62 10.95 14.82
N ILE A 255 16.39 10.80 14.35
CA ILE A 255 15.50 11.94 14.08
C ILE A 255 15.23 12.67 15.40
N ASP A 256 14.87 11.95 16.47
CA ASP A 256 14.60 12.53 17.78
C ASP A 256 15.84 13.27 18.33
N ASP A 257 17.02 12.65 18.25
CA ASP A 257 18.29 13.26 18.62
C ASP A 257 18.53 14.61 17.88
N ILE A 258 18.24 14.66 16.56
CA ILE A 258 18.42 15.86 15.73
C ILE A 258 17.37 16.93 16.09
N ILE A 259 16.14 16.55 16.27
CA ILE A 259 15.02 17.46 16.53
C ILE A 259 15.13 18.10 17.91
N SER A 260 15.49 17.33 18.93
CA SER A 260 15.57 17.78 20.34
C SER A 260 16.67 18.83 20.60
N ILE A 261 17.68 18.91 19.71
CA ILE A 261 18.82 19.85 19.91
C ILE A 261 18.62 21.08 19.04
N SER A 262 18.46 22.25 19.66
CA SER A 262 18.53 23.55 18.98
C SER A 262 19.98 23.97 18.78
N ARG A 263 20.36 24.24 17.53
CA ARG A 263 21.71 24.71 17.14
C ARG A 263 21.78 26.23 17.03
N VAL A 264 20.64 26.86 16.79
CA VAL A 264 20.48 28.33 16.81
C VAL A 264 19.80 28.71 18.12
N GLU A 265 20.49 29.50 18.92
CA GLU A 265 19.98 29.93 20.22
C GLU A 265 18.62 30.66 20.07
N GLY A 266 17.66 30.31 20.92
CA GLY A 266 16.32 30.90 20.91
C GLY A 266 15.35 30.28 19.90
N THR A 267 15.74 29.24 19.16
CA THR A 267 14.82 28.45 18.35
C THR A 267 14.26 27.26 19.12
N VAL A 268 13.04 26.83 18.76
CA VAL A 268 12.40 25.61 19.26
C VAL A 268 11.90 24.80 18.06
N THR A 269 12.14 23.49 18.08
CA THR A 269 11.63 22.60 17.02
C THR A 269 10.66 21.58 17.61
N THR A 270 9.51 21.42 16.96
CA THR A 270 8.54 20.38 17.25
C THR A 270 8.42 19.42 16.08
N LEU A 271 8.23 18.13 16.38
CA LEU A 271 8.06 17.08 15.39
C LEU A 271 6.62 16.55 15.45
N SER A 272 6.00 16.40 14.30
CA SER A 272 4.71 15.73 14.14
C SER A 272 4.77 14.71 13.02
N GLY A 273 3.76 13.83 12.89
CA GLY A 273 3.78 12.71 11.96
C GLY A 273 4.21 11.41 12.63
N GLY A 274 4.65 10.44 11.82
CA GLY A 274 5.04 9.13 12.35
C GLY A 274 5.15 8.07 11.26
N ILE A 275 5.25 6.81 11.68
CA ILE A 275 5.24 5.66 10.79
C ILE A 275 3.82 5.44 10.25
N GLN A 276 3.67 5.50 8.93
CA GLN A 276 2.41 5.25 8.24
C GLN A 276 2.21 3.76 8.02
N ARG A 277 3.23 3.09 7.49
CA ARG A 277 3.23 1.63 7.31
C ARG A 277 4.57 1.06 7.76
N ASP A 278 4.50 0.02 8.61
CA ASP A 278 5.71 -0.67 9.03
C ASP A 278 6.26 -1.56 7.90
N VAL A 279 7.45 -2.10 8.07
CA VAL A 279 8.08 -2.94 7.05
C VAL A 279 7.34 -4.29 6.92
N MET A 280 7.10 -4.74 5.69
CA MET A 280 6.84 -6.15 5.41
C MET A 280 8.19 -6.85 5.30
N GLN A 281 8.65 -7.39 6.42
CA GLN A 281 9.95 -8.04 6.51
C GLN A 281 9.78 -9.56 6.47
N PRO A 282 10.34 -10.28 5.47
CA PRO A 282 10.20 -11.72 5.40
C PRO A 282 11.04 -12.41 6.48
N ASP A 283 10.50 -13.50 6.99
CA ASP A 283 11.23 -14.48 7.80
C ASP A 283 11.28 -15.86 7.10
N SER A 284 11.86 -16.86 7.75
CA SER A 284 11.95 -18.21 7.18
C SER A 284 10.60 -18.81 6.84
N ARG A 285 9.54 -18.49 7.58
CA ARG A 285 8.17 -19.01 7.34
C ARG A 285 7.61 -18.54 6.02
N VAL A 286 7.94 -17.29 5.60
CA VAL A 286 7.53 -16.72 4.30
C VAL A 286 8.19 -17.51 3.17
N PHE A 287 9.49 -17.81 3.26
CA PHE A 287 10.21 -18.60 2.25
C PHE A 287 9.75 -20.07 2.24
N ASP A 288 9.48 -20.66 3.40
CA ASP A 288 8.88 -22.00 3.49
C ASP A 288 7.50 -22.05 2.81
N LEU A 289 6.70 -20.98 2.96
CA LEU A 289 5.43 -20.86 2.27
C LEU A 289 5.64 -20.78 0.74
N VAL A 290 6.55 -19.94 0.25
CA VAL A 290 6.88 -19.83 -1.18
C VAL A 290 7.27 -21.19 -1.76
N ASP A 291 8.08 -21.96 -1.04
CA ASP A 291 8.49 -23.30 -1.49
C ASP A 291 7.30 -24.28 -1.57
N LYS A 292 6.37 -24.22 -0.62
CA LYS A 292 5.14 -25.01 -0.65
C LYS A 292 4.25 -24.60 -1.81
N LEU A 293 4.04 -23.29 -2.00
CA LEU A 293 3.24 -22.77 -3.12
C LEU A 293 3.87 -23.14 -4.47
N SER A 294 5.20 -23.13 -4.58
CA SER A 294 5.92 -23.57 -5.79
C SER A 294 5.64 -25.03 -6.12
N LYS A 295 5.56 -25.91 -5.10
CA LYS A 295 5.20 -27.33 -5.31
C LYS A 295 3.76 -27.46 -5.80
N VAL A 296 2.81 -26.70 -5.23
CA VAL A 296 1.41 -26.67 -5.66
C VAL A 296 1.29 -26.14 -7.09
N ALA A 297 2.01 -25.07 -7.41
CA ALA A 297 2.05 -24.49 -8.76
C ALA A 297 2.70 -25.42 -9.80
N SER A 298 3.53 -26.38 -9.38
CA SER A 298 4.35 -27.26 -10.21
C SER A 298 5.45 -26.53 -10.99
N TYR A 299 5.85 -25.35 -10.52
CA TYR A 299 7.03 -24.60 -10.98
C TYR A 299 7.54 -23.69 -9.86
N THR A 300 8.80 -23.28 -9.94
CA THR A 300 9.40 -22.38 -8.94
C THR A 300 8.81 -20.98 -9.08
N LEU A 301 8.15 -20.51 -8.04
CA LEU A 301 7.69 -19.12 -7.95
C LEU A 301 8.90 -18.21 -7.76
N LYS A 302 9.05 -17.24 -8.65
CA LYS A 302 10.05 -16.18 -8.49
C LYS A 302 9.57 -15.18 -7.44
N THR A 303 10.51 -14.60 -6.70
CA THR A 303 10.22 -13.60 -5.67
C THR A 303 10.98 -12.32 -5.90
N GLN A 304 10.43 -11.21 -5.40
CA GLN A 304 11.10 -9.92 -5.39
C GLN A 304 10.80 -9.14 -4.11
N GLU A 305 11.64 -8.15 -3.84
CA GLU A 305 11.41 -7.12 -2.83
C GLU A 305 11.02 -5.81 -3.51
N ARG A 306 10.13 -5.03 -2.91
CA ARG A 306 9.69 -3.73 -3.44
C ARG A 306 9.98 -2.58 -2.48
N GLY A 307 10.26 -1.40 -3.08
CA GLY A 307 10.43 -0.15 -2.32
C GLY A 307 9.13 0.58 -2.00
N GLY A 308 8.05 0.29 -2.77
CA GLY A 308 6.71 0.82 -2.53
C GLY A 308 6.00 0.04 -1.42
N VAL A 309 5.08 0.73 -0.73
CA VAL A 309 4.23 0.14 0.32
C VAL A 309 2.90 -0.33 -0.28
N SER A 310 2.19 -1.21 0.42
CA SER A 310 0.80 -1.59 0.17
C SER A 310 0.16 -2.03 1.49
N ASP A 311 -1.09 -2.46 1.44
CA ASP A 311 -1.76 -3.03 2.62
C ASP A 311 -1.11 -4.34 3.10
N ALA A 312 -0.27 -4.98 2.28
CA ALA A 312 0.58 -6.09 2.69
C ALA A 312 1.46 -5.74 3.90
N ASN A 313 1.94 -4.50 3.98
CA ASN A 313 2.71 -4.02 5.13
C ASN A 313 1.90 -4.11 6.42
N THR A 314 0.64 -3.67 6.39
CA THR A 314 -0.24 -3.64 7.57
C THR A 314 -0.55 -5.04 8.08
N ILE A 315 -0.99 -5.93 7.19
CA ILE A 315 -1.39 -7.28 7.59
C ILE A 315 -0.19 -8.14 7.99
N SER A 316 0.97 -7.96 7.33
CA SER A 316 2.23 -8.61 7.71
C SER A 316 2.73 -8.14 9.08
N ALA A 317 2.67 -6.84 9.37
CA ALA A 317 3.03 -6.29 10.68
C ALA A 317 2.13 -6.81 11.81
N ALA A 318 0.88 -7.18 11.50
CA ALA A 318 -0.04 -7.84 12.41
C ALA A 318 0.24 -9.34 12.62
N GLY A 319 1.27 -9.90 11.97
CA GLY A 319 1.78 -11.26 12.19
C GLY A 319 1.27 -12.34 11.25
N VAL A 320 0.44 -12.00 10.26
CA VAL A 320 -0.07 -12.94 9.25
C VAL A 320 1.03 -13.26 8.23
N LEU A 321 1.16 -14.54 7.83
CA LEU A 321 2.07 -14.94 6.74
C LEU A 321 1.58 -14.35 5.42
N THR A 322 2.21 -13.27 4.98
CA THR A 322 1.76 -12.44 3.87
C THR A 322 2.68 -12.58 2.65
N LEU A 323 2.06 -12.73 1.50
CA LEU A 323 2.68 -12.60 0.19
C LEU A 323 1.87 -11.61 -0.64
N ASP A 324 2.54 -10.84 -1.49
CA ASP A 324 1.91 -9.83 -2.33
C ASP A 324 2.28 -10.05 -3.81
N GLY A 325 1.70 -9.25 -4.74
CA GLY A 325 1.98 -9.39 -6.16
C GLY A 325 1.23 -10.53 -6.83
N PHE A 326 0.03 -10.88 -6.35
CA PHE A 326 -0.82 -11.90 -6.97
C PHE A 326 -1.68 -11.36 -8.12
N GLY A 327 -1.72 -10.04 -8.32
CA GLY A 327 -2.39 -9.39 -9.44
C GLY A 327 -1.66 -9.58 -10.76
N PRO A 328 -2.17 -9.01 -11.86
CA PRO A 328 -1.52 -9.08 -13.16
C PRO A 328 -0.23 -8.25 -13.18
N PHE A 329 0.69 -8.56 -14.08
CA PHE A 329 1.80 -7.67 -14.38
C PHE A 329 1.30 -6.44 -15.12
N GLY A 330 1.75 -5.28 -14.69
CA GLY A 330 1.49 -3.99 -15.31
C GLY A 330 2.60 -2.99 -15.01
N ASP A 331 2.52 -1.85 -15.65
CA ASP A 331 3.39 -0.70 -15.41
C ASP A 331 2.62 0.61 -15.62
N GLY A 332 3.28 1.73 -15.30
CA GLY A 332 2.69 3.06 -15.46
C GLY A 332 1.66 3.43 -14.39
N ASP A 333 1.55 2.64 -13.32
CA ASP A 333 0.73 2.93 -12.15
C ASP A 333 0.90 4.40 -11.70
N HIS A 334 -0.18 5.01 -11.21
CA HIS A 334 -0.28 6.44 -10.87
C HIS A 334 -0.05 7.42 -12.03
N THR A 335 -0.03 6.94 -13.28
CA THR A 335 0.05 7.79 -14.48
C THR A 335 -1.05 7.45 -15.49
N ILE A 336 -1.32 8.38 -16.42
CA ILE A 336 -2.27 8.15 -17.53
C ILE A 336 -1.79 7.08 -18.54
N TYR A 337 -0.64 6.46 -18.30
CA TYR A 337 -0.05 5.39 -19.08
C TYR A 337 -0.22 4.02 -18.43
N GLU A 338 -0.98 3.94 -17.33
CA GLU A 338 -1.23 2.68 -16.62
C GLU A 338 -1.77 1.62 -17.57
N ARG A 339 -1.12 0.45 -17.54
CA ARG A 339 -1.46 -0.70 -18.36
C ARG A 339 -1.17 -2.02 -17.66
N ALA A 340 -1.88 -3.07 -18.06
CA ALA A 340 -1.64 -4.43 -17.59
C ALA A 340 -1.54 -5.41 -18.77
N LYS A 341 -0.66 -6.40 -18.66
CA LYS A 341 -0.39 -7.39 -19.72
C LYS A 341 -1.47 -8.45 -19.72
N LYS A 342 -2.15 -8.64 -20.87
CA LYS A 342 -3.28 -9.59 -21.01
C LYS A 342 -2.91 -11.01 -20.62
N SER A 343 -1.75 -11.51 -21.06
CA SER A 343 -1.33 -12.88 -20.76
C SER A 343 -1.15 -13.13 -19.26
N SER A 344 -0.71 -12.11 -18.52
CA SER A 344 -0.47 -12.24 -17.09
C SER A 344 -1.76 -12.48 -16.28
N PHE A 345 -2.92 -12.00 -16.75
CA PHE A 345 -4.19 -12.31 -16.11
C PHE A 345 -4.45 -13.83 -16.08
N SER A 346 -4.34 -14.49 -17.22
CA SER A 346 -4.56 -15.94 -17.32
C SER A 346 -3.57 -16.72 -16.46
N GLU A 347 -2.30 -16.32 -16.44
CA GLU A 347 -1.26 -16.93 -15.62
C GLU A 347 -1.57 -16.79 -14.11
N ARG A 348 -2.04 -15.61 -13.68
CA ARG A 348 -2.38 -15.31 -12.28
C ARG A 348 -3.68 -15.98 -11.83
N ILE A 349 -4.67 -16.04 -12.72
CA ILE A 349 -5.92 -16.77 -12.47
C ILE A 349 -5.63 -18.25 -12.28
N GLU A 350 -4.84 -18.87 -13.17
CA GLU A 350 -4.46 -20.27 -13.06
C GLU A 350 -3.67 -20.57 -11.79
N LEU A 351 -2.68 -19.73 -11.46
CA LEU A 351 -1.92 -19.86 -10.21
C LEU A 351 -2.86 -19.80 -8.99
N SER A 352 -3.68 -18.75 -8.89
CA SER A 352 -4.60 -18.56 -7.77
C SER A 352 -5.59 -19.72 -7.64
N SER A 353 -6.17 -20.20 -8.76
CA SER A 353 -7.08 -21.35 -8.77
C SER A 353 -6.43 -22.62 -8.23
N ARG A 354 -5.17 -22.91 -8.63
CA ARG A 354 -4.43 -24.07 -8.12
C ARG A 354 -4.18 -23.97 -6.61
N LEU A 355 -3.79 -22.77 -6.14
CA LEU A 355 -3.53 -22.52 -4.72
C LEU A 355 -4.82 -22.63 -3.89
N PHE A 356 -5.91 -22.03 -4.34
CA PHE A 356 -7.21 -22.10 -3.64
C PHE A 356 -7.71 -23.53 -3.54
N ARG A 357 -7.66 -24.28 -4.64
CA ARG A 357 -8.02 -25.71 -4.63
C ARG A 357 -7.21 -26.51 -3.61
N HIS A 358 -5.88 -26.28 -3.59
CA HIS A 358 -5.00 -26.96 -2.66
C HIS A 358 -5.36 -26.65 -1.20
N LEU A 359 -5.54 -25.36 -0.88
CA LEU A 359 -5.90 -24.90 0.46
C LEU A 359 -7.21 -25.58 0.93
N ILE A 360 -8.27 -25.57 0.12
CA ILE A 360 -9.58 -26.11 0.46
C ILE A 360 -9.48 -27.63 0.70
N ILE A 361 -8.79 -28.38 -0.18
CA ILE A 361 -8.68 -29.84 -0.07
C ILE A 361 -7.81 -30.26 1.11
N ASN A 362 -6.67 -29.59 1.31
CA ASN A 362 -5.64 -30.00 2.29
C ASN A 362 -5.76 -29.23 3.61
N LYS A 363 -6.70 -28.28 3.70
CA LYS A 363 -6.94 -27.43 4.88
C LYS A 363 -5.71 -26.61 5.32
N GLY A 364 -4.92 -26.16 4.37
CA GLY A 364 -3.72 -25.35 4.53
C GLY A 364 -2.65 -25.59 3.47
N PHE A 365 -1.52 -24.89 3.61
CA PHE A 365 -0.33 -25.07 2.78
C PHE A 365 0.78 -25.78 3.55
#